data_c35458e1204e386358c0dc9051b145ed
#
_entry.id   c35458e1204e386358c0dc9051b145ed
#
_cell.length_a   1.000
_cell.length_b   1.000
_cell.length_c   1.000
_cell.angle_alpha   90.00
_cell.angle_beta   90.00
_cell.angle_gamma   90.00
#
_symmetry.space_group_name_H-M   'P 1'
#
loop_
_entity.id
_entity.type
_entity.pdbx_description
1 polymer ?
#
loop_
_entity_poly.entity_id
_entity_poly.type
_entity_poly.pdbx_seq_one_letter_code
_entity_poly.pdbx_strand_id
1 'polypeptide(L)'
;RTPSGQSMNSLWSDDNPNQEIFTFDPSSPSGNYAISNFSLYDNHGNYIRYNLDSLTSFGLPSYIEVINGAESDPPELNAISVDKTVVDVSNGPQRVTFNFDAYDESGIDSANIYLRTPSGSSIWSKDGLNQEFFTFDSSSPSGKYAFSHFILQDNHGNSIRYNIDSLSSFGLPSYIEVINGAESDP
;
A
#
# COMPACT_ATOMS: atom_id res chain seq x y z
N ARG A 1 -17.83 -6.25 5.31
CA ARG A 1 -16.51 -5.67 4.98
C ARG A 1 -15.59 -6.76 4.49
N THR A 2 -14.74 -6.47 3.53
CA THR A 2 -13.68 -7.37 3.05
C THR A 2 -12.64 -7.64 4.16
N PRO A 3 -11.78 -8.65 4.03
CA PRO A 3 -10.65 -8.88 4.94
C PRO A 3 -9.74 -7.65 5.11
N SER A 4 -9.53 -6.87 4.04
CA SER A 4 -8.79 -5.60 4.04
C SER A 4 -9.56 -4.40 4.63
N GLY A 5 -10.80 -4.61 5.13
CA GLY A 5 -11.62 -3.59 5.78
C GLY A 5 -12.47 -2.72 4.85
N GLN A 6 -12.43 -2.92 3.53
CA GLN A 6 -13.27 -2.20 2.58
C GLN A 6 -14.75 -2.56 2.73
N SER A 7 -15.65 -1.64 2.37
CA SER A 7 -17.08 -1.91 2.37
C SER A 7 -17.48 -2.72 1.14
N MET A 8 -18.25 -3.78 1.36
CA MET A 8 -18.88 -4.58 0.32
C MET A 8 -20.40 -4.49 0.53
N ASN A 9 -21.14 -4.26 -0.52
CA ASN A 9 -22.59 -4.23 -0.50
C ASN A 9 -23.14 -5.53 -1.06
N SER A 10 -24.25 -6.01 -0.46
CA SER A 10 -25.06 -7.08 -1.04
C SER A 10 -25.83 -6.57 -2.25
N LEU A 11 -26.29 -7.49 -3.08
CA LEU A 11 -27.25 -7.23 -4.15
C LEU A 11 -28.61 -7.76 -3.74
N TRP A 12 -29.66 -6.97 -3.97
CA TRP A 12 -31.03 -7.46 -3.85
C TRP A 12 -31.30 -8.53 -4.91
N SER A 13 -31.99 -9.60 -4.50
CA SER A 13 -32.46 -10.58 -5.46
C SER A 13 -33.77 -10.05 -6.07
N ASP A 14 -33.77 -9.78 -7.37
CA ASP A 14 -34.98 -9.41 -8.12
C ASP A 14 -36.03 -10.53 -8.10
N ASP A 15 -35.59 -11.79 -8.01
CA ASP A 15 -36.46 -12.96 -8.00
C ASP A 15 -37.00 -13.28 -6.60
N ASN A 16 -36.36 -12.79 -5.53
CA ASN A 16 -36.83 -13.01 -4.16
C ASN A 16 -36.53 -11.78 -3.28
N PRO A 17 -37.52 -10.93 -3.07
CA PRO A 17 -37.34 -9.65 -2.34
C PRO A 17 -37.01 -9.83 -0.84
N ASN A 18 -37.00 -11.05 -0.34
CA ASN A 18 -36.63 -11.37 1.05
C ASN A 18 -35.21 -11.95 1.18
N GLN A 19 -34.42 -11.85 0.12
CA GLN A 19 -33.03 -12.35 0.11
C GLN A 19 -32.05 -11.27 -0.29
N GLU A 20 -30.95 -11.23 0.44
CA GLU A 20 -29.74 -10.49 0.12
C GLU A 20 -28.67 -11.48 -0.30
N ILE A 21 -28.00 -11.22 -1.42
CA ILE A 21 -27.01 -12.13 -2.01
C ILE A 21 -25.65 -11.49 -2.01
N PHE A 22 -24.64 -12.20 -1.50
CA PHE A 22 -23.23 -11.92 -1.70
C PHE A 22 -22.66 -12.97 -2.63
N THR A 23 -22.01 -12.53 -3.70
CA THR A 23 -21.34 -13.42 -4.64
C THR A 23 -19.84 -13.33 -4.40
N PHE A 24 -19.21 -14.47 -4.21
CA PHE A 24 -17.76 -14.63 -4.14
C PHE A 24 -17.32 -15.46 -5.35
N ASP A 25 -16.25 -15.03 -5.96
CA ASP A 25 -15.63 -15.70 -7.10
C ASP A 25 -14.15 -16.01 -6.78
N PRO A 26 -13.40 -16.70 -7.66
CA PRO A 26 -12.00 -17.01 -7.41
C PRO A 26 -11.07 -15.79 -7.24
N SER A 27 -11.51 -14.60 -7.67
CA SER A 27 -10.78 -13.36 -7.45
C SER A 27 -11.12 -12.68 -6.12
N SER A 28 -12.13 -13.18 -5.40
CA SER A 28 -12.46 -12.66 -4.08
C SER A 28 -11.37 -13.05 -3.09
N PRO A 29 -10.79 -12.11 -2.33
CA PRO A 29 -9.76 -12.43 -1.35
C PRO A 29 -10.21 -13.47 -0.32
N SER A 30 -9.31 -14.38 0.05
CA SER A 30 -9.53 -15.29 1.19
C SER A 30 -9.61 -14.51 2.49
N GLY A 31 -10.39 -15.02 3.45
CA GLY A 31 -10.47 -14.46 4.80
C GLY A 31 -11.88 -14.15 5.26
N ASN A 32 -11.98 -13.44 6.40
CA ASN A 32 -13.23 -13.14 7.06
C ASN A 32 -13.88 -11.86 6.52
N TYR A 33 -15.05 -12.01 5.92
CA TYR A 33 -15.90 -10.90 5.49
C TYR A 33 -16.88 -10.53 6.59
N ALA A 34 -16.55 -9.50 7.35
CA ALA A 34 -17.34 -9.07 8.51
C ALA A 34 -18.69 -8.47 8.10
N ILE A 35 -19.77 -8.96 8.71
CA ILE A 35 -21.10 -8.37 8.59
C ILE A 35 -21.18 -7.19 9.55
N SER A 36 -21.42 -5.99 9.04
CA SER A 36 -21.41 -4.78 9.88
C SER A 36 -22.81 -4.29 10.22
N ASN A 37 -23.74 -4.39 9.32
CA ASN A 37 -25.12 -3.94 9.50
C ASN A 37 -26.04 -4.48 8.40
N PHE A 38 -27.33 -4.41 8.67
CA PHE A 38 -28.41 -4.71 7.73
C PHE A 38 -29.45 -3.59 7.81
N SER A 39 -29.94 -3.14 6.66
CA SER A 39 -30.96 -2.08 6.59
C SER A 39 -32.18 -2.58 5.82
N LEU A 40 -33.35 -2.38 6.39
CA LEU A 40 -34.64 -2.62 5.73
C LEU A 40 -35.32 -1.30 5.42
N TYR A 41 -35.88 -1.20 4.22
CA TYR A 41 -36.62 -0.04 3.74
C TYR A 41 -38.06 -0.46 3.43
N ASP A 42 -39.02 0.41 3.75
CA ASP A 42 -40.39 0.26 3.31
C ASP A 42 -40.64 1.02 1.99
N ASN A 43 -41.82 0.81 1.40
CA ASN A 43 -42.23 1.47 0.16
C ASN A 43 -42.45 3.00 0.30
N HIS A 44 -42.39 3.56 1.51
CA HIS A 44 -42.54 4.99 1.80
C HIS A 44 -41.17 5.67 2.07
N GLY A 45 -40.07 4.88 1.99
CA GLY A 45 -38.72 5.37 2.23
C GLY A 45 -38.31 5.41 3.70
N ASN A 46 -39.11 4.89 4.61
CA ASN A 46 -38.68 4.70 5.98
C ASN A 46 -37.73 3.50 6.07
N TYR A 47 -36.75 3.58 6.98
CA TYR A 47 -35.80 2.46 7.14
C TYR A 47 -35.47 2.20 8.59
N ILE A 48 -35.10 0.96 8.86
CA ILE A 48 -34.49 0.52 10.12
C ILE A 48 -33.12 -0.10 9.83
N ARG A 49 -32.15 0.18 10.68
CA ARG A 49 -30.80 -0.36 10.58
C ARG A 49 -30.49 -1.22 11.79
N TYR A 50 -30.16 -2.46 11.54
CA TYR A 50 -29.70 -3.42 12.53
C TYR A 50 -28.17 -3.42 12.54
N ASN A 51 -27.55 -3.22 13.70
CA ASN A 51 -26.12 -3.36 13.89
C ASN A 51 -25.73 -4.82 14.12
N LEU A 52 -24.44 -5.12 14.22
CA LEU A 52 -23.94 -6.47 14.39
C LEU A 52 -24.52 -7.17 15.65
N ASP A 53 -24.63 -6.45 16.79
CA ASP A 53 -25.17 -7.02 18.03
C ASP A 53 -26.63 -7.48 17.84
N SER A 54 -27.43 -6.68 17.16
CA SER A 54 -28.81 -7.03 16.82
C SER A 54 -28.86 -8.25 15.89
N LEU A 55 -27.99 -8.30 14.87
CA LEU A 55 -27.95 -9.41 13.90
C LEU A 55 -27.50 -10.72 14.56
N THR A 56 -26.52 -10.68 15.45
CA THR A 56 -26.08 -11.85 16.20
C THR A 56 -27.15 -12.36 17.16
N SER A 57 -27.99 -11.47 17.72
CA SER A 57 -29.14 -11.88 18.54
C SER A 57 -30.21 -12.65 17.75
N PHE A 58 -30.27 -12.45 16.44
CA PHE A 58 -31.10 -13.24 15.50
C PHE A 58 -30.41 -14.52 14.99
N GLY A 59 -29.21 -14.83 15.48
CA GLY A 59 -28.46 -16.04 15.11
C GLY A 59 -27.63 -15.90 13.83
N LEU A 60 -27.46 -14.69 13.29
CA LEU A 60 -26.56 -14.45 12.16
C LEU A 60 -25.10 -14.50 12.61
N PRO A 61 -24.20 -15.10 11.83
CA PRO A 61 -22.77 -15.08 12.11
C PRO A 61 -22.21 -13.65 12.00
N SER A 62 -21.14 -13.37 12.71
CA SER A 62 -20.47 -12.08 12.64
C SER A 62 -19.65 -11.86 11.36
N TYR A 63 -19.34 -12.95 10.66
CA TYR A 63 -18.59 -12.94 9.41
C TYR A 63 -18.96 -14.14 8.52
N ILE A 64 -18.62 -14.04 7.25
CA ILE A 64 -18.58 -15.13 6.27
C ILE A 64 -17.11 -15.40 5.99
N GLU A 65 -16.65 -16.64 6.13
CA GLU A 65 -15.30 -17.04 5.79
C GLU A 65 -15.24 -17.46 4.32
N VAL A 66 -14.38 -16.82 3.54
CA VAL A 66 -14.07 -17.21 2.16
C VAL A 66 -12.74 -17.95 2.19
N ILE A 67 -12.75 -19.17 1.69
CA ILE A 67 -11.58 -20.04 1.60
C ILE A 67 -11.23 -20.28 0.13
N ASN A 68 -9.95 -20.52 -0.17
CA ASN A 68 -9.43 -20.73 -1.53
C ASN A 68 -9.75 -19.57 -2.52
N GLY A 69 -9.95 -18.37 -2.00
CA GLY A 69 -10.03 -17.16 -2.79
C GLY A 69 -8.63 -16.62 -3.13
N ALA A 70 -8.56 -15.44 -3.74
CA ALA A 70 -7.30 -14.76 -3.99
C ALA A 70 -6.55 -14.47 -2.68
N GLU A 71 -5.24 -14.54 -2.74
CA GLU A 71 -4.35 -14.06 -1.69
C GLU A 71 -4.59 -12.54 -1.45
N SER A 72 -4.52 -12.09 -0.21
CA SER A 72 -4.84 -10.71 0.20
C SER A 72 -3.80 -10.08 1.14
N ASP A 73 -2.75 -10.83 1.48
CA ASP A 73 -1.70 -10.33 2.36
C ASP A 73 -0.73 -9.44 1.55
N PRO A 74 -0.33 -8.29 2.05
CA PRO A 74 0.64 -7.45 1.36
C PRO A 74 2.06 -7.99 1.52
N PRO A 75 2.99 -7.62 0.60
CA PRO A 75 4.38 -8.04 0.67
C PRO A 75 5.08 -7.67 1.99
N GLU A 76 6.01 -8.49 2.41
CA GLU A 76 6.86 -8.25 3.58
C GLU A 76 8.27 -7.79 3.14
N LEU A 77 8.78 -6.72 3.76
CA LEU A 77 10.14 -6.24 3.59
C LEU A 77 11.05 -6.88 4.64
N ASN A 78 12.03 -7.67 4.20
CA ASN A 78 13.02 -8.32 5.06
C ASN A 78 14.24 -7.45 5.32
N ALA A 79 14.71 -6.74 4.28
CA ALA A 79 15.87 -5.87 4.36
C ALA A 79 15.81 -4.75 3.31
N ILE A 80 16.45 -3.62 3.62
CA ILE A 80 16.70 -2.54 2.66
C ILE A 80 18.01 -1.85 3.00
N SER A 81 18.77 -1.47 1.98
CA SER A 81 20.03 -0.73 2.11
C SER A 81 20.23 0.25 0.96
N VAL A 82 21.09 1.24 1.16
CA VAL A 82 21.53 2.19 0.15
C VAL A 82 23.03 2.10 -0.04
N ASP A 83 23.49 2.21 -1.28
CA ASP A 83 24.91 2.07 -1.63
C ASP A 83 25.76 3.28 -1.20
N LYS A 84 25.19 4.47 -1.16
CA LYS A 84 25.87 5.71 -0.75
C LYS A 84 24.87 6.73 -0.19
N THR A 85 25.35 7.56 0.72
CA THR A 85 24.55 8.61 1.38
C THR A 85 24.99 10.04 1.02
N VAL A 86 26.17 10.17 0.38
CA VAL A 86 26.69 11.44 -0.17
C VAL A 86 26.95 11.24 -1.65
N VAL A 87 26.47 12.18 -2.46
CA VAL A 87 26.50 12.13 -3.93
C VAL A 87 27.14 13.39 -4.45
N ASP A 88 28.37 13.29 -4.95
CA ASP A 88 29.10 14.39 -5.59
C ASP A 88 28.89 14.34 -7.10
N VAL A 89 28.18 15.32 -7.64
CA VAL A 89 27.84 15.41 -9.07
C VAL A 89 28.78 16.30 -9.88
N SER A 90 29.90 16.78 -9.29
CA SER A 90 30.90 17.62 -9.96
C SER A 90 31.56 16.95 -11.17
N ASN A 91 31.65 15.62 -11.18
CA ASN A 91 32.29 14.84 -12.24
C ASN A 91 31.29 14.10 -13.15
N GLY A 92 30.02 14.53 -13.16
CA GLY A 92 28.96 13.96 -13.98
C GLY A 92 27.87 13.22 -13.16
N PRO A 93 26.89 12.64 -13.87
CA PRO A 93 25.76 11.98 -13.23
C PRO A 93 26.18 10.84 -12.30
N GLN A 94 25.52 10.74 -11.16
CA GLN A 94 25.75 9.73 -10.14
C GLN A 94 24.45 8.96 -9.89
N ARG A 95 24.57 7.64 -9.85
CA ARG A 95 23.48 6.74 -9.47
C ARG A 95 23.58 6.38 -8.00
N VAL A 96 22.45 6.45 -7.29
CA VAL A 96 22.26 5.92 -5.94
C VAL A 96 21.33 4.74 -6.05
N THR A 97 21.75 3.59 -5.53
CA THR A 97 21.02 2.34 -5.64
C THR A 97 20.58 1.87 -4.27
N PHE A 98 19.31 1.51 -4.19
CA PHE A 98 18.71 0.83 -3.05
C PHE A 98 18.57 -0.64 -3.40
N ASN A 99 19.11 -1.50 -2.55
CA ASN A 99 18.89 -2.92 -2.61
C ASN A 99 17.92 -3.31 -1.52
N PHE A 100 16.93 -4.12 -1.85
CA PHE A 100 15.97 -4.62 -0.88
C PHE A 100 15.75 -6.11 -1.06
N ASP A 101 15.36 -6.76 0.02
CA ASP A 101 14.88 -8.13 0.06
C ASP A 101 13.44 -8.09 0.57
N ALA A 102 12.53 -8.56 -0.26
CA ALA A 102 11.12 -8.60 0.04
C ALA A 102 10.52 -9.93 -0.43
N TYR A 103 9.51 -10.39 0.26
CA TYR A 103 8.83 -11.63 -0.03
C TYR A 103 7.32 -11.44 -0.07
N ASP A 104 6.71 -12.15 -0.99
CA ASP A 104 5.28 -12.37 -1.07
C ASP A 104 5.00 -13.71 -1.75
N GLU A 105 3.92 -14.39 -1.36
CA GLU A 105 3.54 -15.70 -1.91
C GLU A 105 3.21 -15.60 -3.40
N SER A 106 2.59 -14.50 -3.82
CA SER A 106 2.26 -14.20 -5.22
C SER A 106 3.42 -13.58 -5.99
N GLY A 107 4.49 -13.18 -5.29
CA GLY A 107 5.65 -12.45 -5.82
C GLY A 107 5.48 -10.94 -5.78
N ILE A 108 6.57 -10.20 -6.00
CA ILE A 108 6.60 -8.73 -6.00
C ILE A 108 6.35 -8.21 -7.42
N ASP A 109 5.32 -7.38 -7.58
CA ASP A 109 5.00 -6.69 -8.84
C ASP A 109 5.79 -5.39 -8.97
N SER A 110 5.78 -4.55 -7.92
CA SER A 110 6.47 -3.27 -7.96
C SER A 110 6.98 -2.81 -6.61
N ALA A 111 8.03 -1.98 -6.67
CA ALA A 111 8.62 -1.31 -5.54
C ALA A 111 8.88 0.16 -5.89
N ASN A 112 8.64 1.08 -4.95
CA ASN A 112 8.88 2.50 -5.18
C ASN A 112 9.38 3.20 -3.91
N ILE A 113 10.53 3.85 -4.01
CA ILE A 113 11.07 4.71 -2.94
C ILE A 113 10.75 6.16 -3.25
N TYR A 114 10.32 6.89 -2.24
CA TYR A 114 9.99 8.31 -2.35
C TYR A 114 10.93 9.15 -1.50
N LEU A 115 11.51 10.17 -2.14
CA LEU A 115 12.35 11.18 -1.49
C LEU A 115 11.66 12.55 -1.57
N ARG A 116 11.94 13.39 -0.59
CA ARG A 116 11.66 14.82 -0.66
C ARG A 116 12.93 15.56 -1.02
N THR A 117 12.85 16.37 -2.07
CA THR A 117 13.94 17.26 -2.51
C THR A 117 14.23 18.35 -1.45
N PRO A 118 15.36 19.06 -1.53
CA PRO A 118 15.63 20.20 -0.67
C PRO A 118 14.54 21.28 -0.70
N SER A 119 13.86 21.47 -1.85
CA SER A 119 12.72 22.38 -2.01
C SER A 119 11.38 21.83 -1.51
N GLY A 120 11.34 20.60 -0.97
CA GLY A 120 10.14 19.95 -0.45
C GLY A 120 9.27 19.19 -1.47
N SER A 121 9.65 19.18 -2.76
CA SER A 121 8.96 18.40 -3.78
C SER A 121 9.20 16.89 -3.59
N SER A 122 8.29 16.07 -4.06
CA SER A 122 8.47 14.61 -4.02
C SER A 122 9.04 14.10 -5.34
N ILE A 123 10.02 13.20 -5.25
CA ILE A 123 10.53 12.41 -6.36
C ILE A 123 10.45 10.93 -5.97
N TRP A 124 10.36 10.05 -6.97
CA TRP A 124 10.31 8.61 -6.78
C TRP A 124 11.37 7.91 -7.59
N SER A 125 11.76 6.72 -7.15
CA SER A 125 12.77 5.89 -7.78
C SER A 125 12.35 5.39 -9.16
N LYS A 126 13.32 4.88 -9.90
CA LYS A 126 13.12 4.15 -11.15
C LYS A 126 13.37 2.67 -10.90
N ASP A 127 12.54 1.84 -11.55
CA ASP A 127 12.54 0.41 -11.36
C ASP A 127 13.85 -0.28 -11.78
N GLY A 128 14.25 -1.26 -10.99
CA GLY A 128 15.25 -2.27 -11.30
C GLY A 128 14.85 -3.57 -10.61
N LEU A 129 15.25 -4.74 -11.13
CA LEU A 129 14.97 -6.03 -10.51
C LEU A 129 15.56 -6.10 -9.09
N ASN A 130 14.70 -6.12 -8.07
CA ASN A 130 15.05 -6.09 -6.63
C ASN A 130 15.93 -4.89 -6.23
N GLN A 131 15.91 -3.84 -7.03
CA GLN A 131 16.67 -2.61 -6.83
C GLN A 131 15.87 -1.41 -7.29
N GLU A 132 15.92 -0.36 -6.49
CA GLU A 132 15.40 0.95 -6.85
C GLU A 132 16.55 1.94 -6.98
N PHE A 133 16.46 2.91 -7.86
CA PHE A 133 17.54 3.88 -8.03
C PHE A 133 17.10 5.29 -8.34
N PHE A 134 17.95 6.23 -7.96
CA PHE A 134 17.90 7.63 -8.37
C PHE A 134 19.15 7.98 -9.14
N THR A 135 19.02 8.87 -10.12
CA THR A 135 20.17 9.47 -10.79
C THR A 135 20.18 10.95 -10.50
N PHE A 136 21.30 11.44 -9.96
CA PHE A 136 21.54 12.83 -9.68
C PHE A 136 22.63 13.35 -10.62
N ASP A 137 22.49 14.57 -11.08
CA ASP A 137 23.45 15.24 -11.98
C ASP A 137 23.63 16.73 -11.59
N SER A 138 24.38 17.48 -12.39
CA SER A 138 24.64 18.90 -12.12
C SER A 138 23.38 19.77 -12.11
N SER A 139 22.24 19.31 -12.64
CA SER A 139 20.96 20.00 -12.59
C SER A 139 20.15 19.67 -11.33
N SER A 140 20.54 18.61 -10.62
CA SER A 140 19.90 18.24 -9.36
C SER A 140 20.26 19.25 -8.26
N PRO A 141 19.27 19.82 -7.55
CA PRO A 141 19.55 20.76 -6.46
C PRO A 141 20.48 20.17 -5.40
N SER A 142 21.49 20.94 -4.97
CA SER A 142 22.33 20.56 -3.83
C SER A 142 21.52 20.56 -2.54
N GLY A 143 21.81 19.63 -1.64
CA GLY A 143 21.18 19.55 -0.33
C GLY A 143 20.68 18.16 0.03
N LYS A 144 19.83 18.10 1.06
CA LYS A 144 19.32 16.86 1.65
C LYS A 144 18.04 16.40 0.96
N TYR A 145 18.10 15.20 0.42
CA TYR A 145 16.95 14.46 -0.11
C TYR A 145 16.47 13.51 0.97
N ALA A 146 15.45 13.93 1.71
CA ALA A 146 14.94 13.18 2.85
C ALA A 146 14.10 12.00 2.40
N PHE A 147 14.25 10.83 3.04
CA PHE A 147 13.37 9.70 2.82
C PHE A 147 11.96 10.02 3.29
N SER A 148 10.98 9.68 2.47
CA SER A 148 9.57 9.85 2.78
C SER A 148 8.92 8.53 3.11
N HIS A 149 8.93 7.59 2.19
CA HIS A 149 8.35 6.26 2.34
C HIS A 149 8.81 5.32 1.24
N PHE A 150 8.58 4.02 1.46
CA PHE A 150 8.76 2.94 0.50
C PHE A 150 7.44 2.20 0.34
N ILE A 151 7.05 1.89 -0.88
CA ILE A 151 5.85 1.12 -1.19
C ILE A 151 6.27 -0.16 -1.90
N LEU A 152 5.75 -1.28 -1.44
CA LEU A 152 5.80 -2.58 -2.12
C LEU A 152 4.40 -2.96 -2.55
N GLN A 153 4.28 -3.58 -3.72
CA GLN A 153 3.04 -4.15 -4.24
C GLN A 153 3.32 -5.55 -4.79
N ASP A 154 2.41 -6.49 -4.54
CA ASP A 154 2.44 -7.85 -5.04
C ASP A 154 1.76 -7.99 -6.41
N ASN A 155 1.79 -9.21 -6.98
CA ASN A 155 1.15 -9.52 -8.27
C ASN A 155 -0.39 -9.56 -8.19
N HIS A 156 -1.00 -9.51 -7.00
CA HIS A 156 -2.45 -9.41 -6.80
C HIS A 156 -2.93 -7.99 -6.52
N GLY A 157 -2.00 -7.02 -6.42
CA GLY A 157 -2.31 -5.61 -6.18
C GLY A 157 -2.41 -5.25 -4.70
N ASN A 158 -2.09 -6.17 -3.77
CA ASN A 158 -1.97 -5.84 -2.35
C ASN A 158 -0.71 -5.01 -2.15
N SER A 159 -0.75 -4.02 -1.28
CA SER A 159 0.37 -3.11 -1.10
C SER A 159 0.58 -2.72 0.35
N ILE A 160 1.85 -2.50 0.69
CA ILE A 160 2.25 -1.99 2.00
C ILE A 160 3.12 -0.75 1.84
N ARG A 161 2.96 0.18 2.77
CA ARG A 161 3.74 1.41 2.83
C ARG A 161 4.55 1.45 4.12
N TYR A 162 5.86 1.47 3.98
CA TYR A 162 6.82 1.69 5.06
C TYR A 162 7.12 3.19 5.17
N ASN A 163 6.87 3.80 6.32
CA ASN A 163 7.24 5.18 6.60
C ASN A 163 8.72 5.28 7.02
N ILE A 164 9.22 6.50 7.25
CA ILE A 164 10.63 6.73 7.61
C ILE A 164 11.01 6.04 8.94
N ASP A 165 10.11 5.99 9.92
CA ASP A 165 10.39 5.35 11.20
C ASP A 165 10.58 3.84 11.03
N SER A 166 9.70 3.20 10.22
CA SER A 166 9.84 1.79 9.85
C SER A 166 11.14 1.54 9.07
N LEU A 167 11.48 2.38 8.08
CA LEU A 167 12.71 2.25 7.30
C LEU A 167 13.97 2.44 8.14
N SER A 168 13.94 3.33 9.12
CA SER A 168 15.04 3.54 10.07
C SER A 168 15.33 2.30 10.90
N SER A 169 14.33 1.48 11.22
CA SER A 169 14.52 0.21 11.94
C SER A 169 15.33 -0.82 11.13
N PHE A 170 15.33 -0.71 9.81
CA PHE A 170 16.20 -1.48 8.91
C PHE A 170 17.59 -0.86 8.74
N GLY A 171 17.90 0.24 9.42
CA GLY A 171 19.20 0.93 9.32
C GLY A 171 19.32 1.90 8.16
N LEU A 172 18.23 2.23 7.47
CA LEU A 172 18.26 3.22 6.40
C LEU A 172 18.51 4.62 6.99
N PRO A 173 19.40 5.44 6.39
CA PRO A 173 19.63 6.83 6.84
C PRO A 173 18.40 7.69 6.59
N SER A 174 18.28 8.83 7.25
CA SER A 174 17.14 9.72 7.08
C SER A 174 17.15 10.54 5.78
N TYR A 175 18.31 10.65 5.11
CA TYR A 175 18.46 11.39 3.85
C TYR A 175 19.69 10.92 3.05
N ILE A 176 19.72 11.32 1.77
CA ILE A 176 20.89 11.37 0.89
C ILE A 176 21.28 12.82 0.73
N GLU A 177 22.55 13.15 0.74
CA GLU A 177 23.07 14.50 0.51
C GLU A 177 23.69 14.61 -0.88
N VAL A 178 23.16 15.51 -1.72
CA VAL A 178 23.72 15.84 -3.03
C VAL A 178 24.56 17.09 -2.88
N ILE A 179 25.82 17.03 -3.33
CA ILE A 179 26.77 18.14 -3.31
C ILE A 179 27.23 18.49 -4.72
N ASN A 180 27.62 19.75 -4.92
CA ASN A 180 28.08 20.30 -6.20
C ASN A 180 27.05 20.20 -7.35
N GLY A 181 25.78 20.12 -7.02
CA GLY A 181 24.66 20.26 -7.96
C GLY A 181 24.24 21.71 -8.14
N ALA A 182 23.05 21.91 -8.74
CA ALA A 182 22.46 23.24 -8.86
C ALA A 182 22.25 23.91 -7.50
N GLU A 183 22.31 25.24 -7.43
CA GLU A 183 21.88 25.95 -6.24
C GLU A 183 20.38 25.69 -5.99
N SER A 184 20.04 25.33 -4.76
CA SER A 184 18.65 25.28 -4.34
C SER A 184 18.25 26.70 -3.92
N ASP A 185 17.33 27.32 -4.66
CA ASP A 185 16.71 28.56 -4.18
C ASP A 185 16.08 28.33 -2.80
N PRO A 186 16.23 29.28 -1.86
CA PRO A 186 15.74 29.18 -0.49
C PRO A 186 14.20 29.16 -0.42
#